data_43863140a9afaefb5badfe5f3fb81bbf
#
_entry.id   43863140a9afaefb5badfe5f3fb81bbf
#
_cell.length_a   1.000
_cell.length_b   1.000
_cell.length_c   1.000
_cell.angle_alpha   90.00
_cell.angle_beta   90.00
_cell.angle_gamma   90.00
#
_symmetry.space_group_name_H-M   'P 1'
#
loop_
_entity.id
_entity.type
_entity.pdbx_description
1 polymer ?
#
loop_
_entity_poly.entity_id
_entity_poly.type
_entity_poly.pdbx_seq_one_letter_code
_entity_poly.pdbx_strand_id
1 'polypeptide(L)'
;MIHTNRRRIRVCLLCLLLLMARPIKKARGERIKVMTFNVENLFDTMHDEGKNDYEYLPEGANEWTRERYLRKLRNVSEVISDVGGVGWPLLVGLVEVENEVVMDDLLHSTPLGARGYEYAITHSPDERGIDVALLYIKDLFCPDKIEEFQVKFPHSPHTLSRNILHVHGHLFNGVPLHVMVV
;
A
#
# COMPACT_ATOMS: atom_id res chain seq x y z
N MET A 1 58.44 12.66 -42.82
CA MET A 1 58.00 13.31 -41.54
C MET A 1 56.59 12.82 -41.20
N ILE A 2 56.47 11.60 -40.67
CA ILE A 2 55.20 11.05 -40.19
C ILE A 2 55.53 10.17 -38.98
N HIS A 3 55.67 10.83 -37.84
CA HIS A 3 55.76 10.17 -36.53
C HIS A 3 54.98 10.99 -35.55
N THR A 4 53.69 10.67 -35.36
CA THR A 4 52.90 11.01 -34.13
C THR A 4 51.45 10.57 -34.25
N ASN A 5 51.17 9.29 -34.20
CA ASN A 5 49.76 8.91 -33.94
C ASN A 5 49.53 7.53 -33.28
N ARG A 6 50.59 6.83 -32.88
CA ARG A 6 50.41 5.48 -32.27
C ARG A 6 50.19 5.50 -30.76
N ARG A 7 50.51 6.59 -30.05
CA ARG A 7 50.37 6.65 -28.58
C ARG A 7 48.94 7.03 -28.13
N ARG A 8 48.19 7.82 -28.91
CA ARG A 8 46.84 8.23 -28.52
C ARG A 8 45.79 7.12 -28.66
N ILE A 9 45.97 6.18 -29.57
CA ILE A 9 45.05 5.07 -29.80
C ILE A 9 45.14 4.02 -28.66
N ARG A 10 46.34 3.80 -28.08
CA ARG A 10 46.50 2.83 -26.97
C ARG A 10 45.87 3.30 -25.67
N VAL A 11 45.88 4.58 -25.37
CA VAL A 11 45.25 5.14 -24.17
C VAL A 11 43.73 5.06 -24.26
N CYS A 12 43.16 5.28 -25.45
CA CYS A 12 41.71 5.19 -25.67
C CYS A 12 41.19 3.74 -25.58
N LEU A 13 41.96 2.75 -26.03
CA LEU A 13 41.58 1.33 -25.95
C LEU A 13 41.66 0.81 -24.51
N LEU A 14 42.62 1.28 -23.71
CA LEU A 14 42.72 0.92 -22.29
C LEU A 14 41.60 1.54 -21.46
N CYS A 15 41.17 2.77 -21.75
CA CYS A 15 40.02 3.39 -21.11
C CYS A 15 38.70 2.70 -21.51
N LEU A 16 38.56 2.22 -22.75
CA LEU A 16 37.35 1.49 -23.15
C LEU A 16 37.25 0.11 -22.51
N LEU A 17 38.36 -0.57 -22.29
CA LEU A 17 38.40 -1.87 -21.58
C LEU A 17 38.14 -1.75 -20.07
N LEU A 18 38.55 -0.63 -19.46
CA LEU A 18 38.25 -0.36 -18.04
C LEU A 18 36.77 0.00 -17.80
N LEU A 19 36.07 0.52 -18.79
CA LEU A 19 34.63 0.81 -18.72
C LEU A 19 33.75 -0.46 -18.82
N MET A 20 34.28 -1.56 -19.36
CA MET A 20 33.56 -2.83 -19.52
C MET A 20 33.66 -3.75 -18.29
N ALA A 21 34.59 -3.51 -17.39
CA ALA A 21 34.74 -4.26 -16.15
C ALA A 21 33.97 -3.60 -14.99
N ARG A 22 32.68 -3.31 -15.20
CA ARG A 22 31.84 -3.07 -14.01
C ARG A 22 31.68 -4.41 -13.31
N PRO A 23 32.09 -4.54 -12.03
CA PRO A 23 31.80 -5.73 -11.28
C PRO A 23 30.28 -5.92 -11.32
N ILE A 24 29.82 -7.05 -11.79
CA ILE A 24 28.44 -7.50 -11.61
C ILE A 24 28.24 -7.53 -10.10
N LYS A 25 27.72 -6.46 -9.53
CA LYS A 25 27.26 -6.48 -8.13
C LYS A 25 26.22 -7.58 -8.09
N LYS A 26 26.59 -8.71 -7.46
CA LYS A 26 25.68 -9.79 -7.13
C LYS A 26 24.47 -9.10 -6.50
N ALA A 27 23.32 -9.14 -7.15
CA ALA A 27 22.12 -8.50 -6.66
C ALA A 27 21.87 -9.05 -5.26
N ARG A 28 22.17 -8.27 -4.24
CA ARG A 28 21.80 -8.56 -2.87
C ARG A 28 20.31 -8.40 -2.89
N GLY A 29 19.57 -9.52 -2.76
CA GLY A 29 18.12 -9.51 -2.85
C GLY A 29 17.60 -8.39 -1.95
N GLU A 30 16.96 -7.40 -2.54
CA GLU A 30 16.34 -6.32 -1.80
C GLU A 30 15.18 -6.93 -1.02
N ARG A 31 15.18 -6.72 0.29
CA ARG A 31 14.09 -7.16 1.16
C ARG A 31 13.05 -6.07 1.17
N ILE A 32 11.84 -6.40 0.77
CA ILE A 32 10.66 -5.57 0.99
C ILE A 32 9.99 -5.97 2.30
N LYS A 33 9.37 -5.01 2.97
CA LYS A 33 8.53 -5.26 4.14
C LYS A 33 7.08 -5.23 3.71
N VAL A 34 6.34 -6.23 4.12
CA VAL A 34 4.90 -6.33 3.91
C VAL A 34 4.24 -6.50 5.28
N MET A 35 3.14 -5.81 5.49
CA MET A 35 2.35 -5.86 6.72
C MET A 35 0.90 -6.19 6.38
N THR A 36 0.22 -6.93 7.25
CA THR A 36 -1.24 -7.03 7.28
C THR A 36 -1.72 -6.54 8.64
N PHE A 37 -2.83 -5.79 8.66
CA PHE A 37 -3.33 -5.18 9.86
C PHE A 37 -4.85 -5.07 9.82
N ASN A 38 -5.54 -5.81 10.70
CA ASN A 38 -6.94 -5.55 10.98
C ASN A 38 -7.01 -4.31 11.89
N VAL A 39 -7.59 -3.23 11.38
CA VAL A 39 -7.68 -1.95 12.09
C VAL A 39 -8.86 -1.88 13.06
N GLU A 40 -9.65 -2.97 13.19
CA GLU A 40 -10.76 -3.09 14.13
C GLU A 40 -11.79 -1.97 13.94
N ASN A 41 -12.46 -1.96 12.77
CA ASN A 41 -13.52 -1.02 12.44
C ASN A 41 -13.04 0.46 12.44
N LEU A 42 -12.32 0.84 11.40
CA LEU A 42 -11.91 2.21 11.16
C LEU A 42 -13.01 2.94 10.39
N PHE A 43 -13.96 3.54 11.13
CA PHE A 43 -15.07 4.35 10.62
C PHE A 43 -14.76 5.84 10.76
N ASP A 44 -15.37 6.65 9.90
CA ASP A 44 -15.48 8.09 10.16
C ASP A 44 -16.63 8.39 11.17
N THR A 45 -17.21 9.57 11.15
CA THR A 45 -18.27 9.98 12.09
C THR A 45 -19.57 10.32 11.38
N MET A 46 -19.70 9.90 10.11
CA MET A 46 -20.86 10.16 9.27
C MET A 46 -21.54 8.84 8.91
N HIS A 47 -22.85 8.87 8.72
CA HIS A 47 -23.60 7.70 8.31
C HIS A 47 -23.53 7.50 6.80
N ASP A 48 -23.18 6.31 6.35
CA ASP A 48 -23.23 5.90 4.95
C ASP A 48 -24.60 5.32 4.61
N GLU A 49 -25.25 5.84 3.56
CA GLU A 49 -26.57 5.42 3.15
C GLU A 49 -26.61 3.90 2.85
N GLY A 50 -27.55 3.20 3.48
CA GLY A 50 -27.75 1.77 3.29
C GLY A 50 -26.78 0.88 4.08
N LYS A 51 -25.96 1.45 4.97
CA LYS A 51 -25.08 0.70 5.85
C LYS A 51 -25.60 0.67 7.29
N ASN A 52 -25.16 -0.33 8.05
CA ASN A 52 -25.49 -0.48 9.47
C ASN A 52 -24.27 -0.06 10.31
N ASP A 53 -23.95 1.22 10.26
CA ASP A 53 -22.80 1.87 10.89
C ASP A 53 -23.18 2.77 12.09
N TYR A 54 -24.46 2.77 12.48
CA TYR A 54 -25.03 3.67 13.49
C TYR A 54 -24.29 3.67 14.82
N GLU A 55 -23.65 2.55 15.19
CA GLU A 55 -22.88 2.48 16.43
C GLU A 55 -21.56 3.29 16.36
N TYR A 56 -21.10 3.65 15.14
CA TYR A 56 -19.91 4.47 14.89
C TYR A 56 -20.23 5.94 14.64
N LEU A 57 -21.42 6.41 15.02
CA LEU A 57 -21.77 7.81 15.03
C LEU A 57 -21.48 8.47 16.38
N PRO A 58 -21.36 9.81 16.46
CA PRO A 58 -21.15 10.51 17.73
C PRO A 58 -22.24 10.23 18.80
N GLU A 59 -23.49 10.03 18.34
CA GLU A 59 -24.64 9.69 19.18
C GLU A 59 -24.89 8.18 19.26
N GLY A 60 -24.05 7.37 18.60
CA GLY A 60 -24.16 5.92 18.56
C GLY A 60 -23.66 5.25 19.84
N ALA A 61 -23.81 3.91 19.91
CA ALA A 61 -23.46 3.14 21.08
C ALA A 61 -21.98 3.24 21.48
N ASN A 62 -21.10 3.47 20.50
CA ASN A 62 -19.66 3.64 20.72
C ASN A 62 -19.26 5.10 21.04
N GLU A 63 -20.22 6.05 21.03
CA GLU A 63 -19.93 7.48 21.19
C GLU A 63 -18.71 7.89 20.31
N TRP A 64 -18.79 7.56 19.00
CA TRP A 64 -17.67 7.66 18.08
C TRP A 64 -17.44 9.09 17.63
N THR A 65 -16.93 9.92 18.55
CA THR A 65 -16.68 11.34 18.32
C THR A 65 -15.51 11.55 17.35
N ARG A 66 -15.47 12.72 16.71
CA ARG A 66 -14.35 13.15 15.85
C ARG A 66 -12.99 13.06 16.56
N GLU A 67 -12.93 13.31 17.87
CA GLU A 67 -11.69 13.17 18.62
C GLU A 67 -11.23 11.72 18.70
N ARG A 68 -12.16 10.78 18.91
CA ARG A 68 -11.87 9.33 18.95
C ARG A 68 -11.41 8.86 17.56
N TYR A 69 -12.09 9.29 16.51
CA TYR A 69 -11.72 9.00 15.13
C TYR A 69 -10.29 9.47 14.80
N LEU A 70 -9.99 10.75 15.03
CA LEU A 70 -8.64 11.29 14.78
C LEU A 70 -7.55 10.62 15.63
N ARG A 71 -7.87 10.19 16.84
CA ARG A 71 -6.96 9.39 17.67
C ARG A 71 -6.73 8.01 17.06
N LYS A 72 -7.78 7.37 16.54
CA LYS A 72 -7.68 6.08 15.85
C LYS A 72 -6.78 6.17 14.62
N LEU A 73 -6.94 7.19 13.78
CA LEU A 73 -6.07 7.44 12.62
C LEU A 73 -4.59 7.54 13.03
N ARG A 74 -4.30 8.33 14.08
CA ARG A 74 -2.93 8.45 14.61
C ARG A 74 -2.38 7.12 15.09
N ASN A 75 -3.15 6.36 15.87
CA ASN A 75 -2.73 5.07 16.38
C ASN A 75 -2.43 4.07 15.25
N VAL A 76 -3.28 4.01 14.22
CA VAL A 76 -3.05 3.18 13.03
C VAL A 76 -1.75 3.56 12.35
N SER A 77 -1.52 4.86 12.15
CA SER A 77 -0.29 5.38 11.54
C SER A 77 0.95 5.06 12.39
N GLU A 78 0.87 5.19 13.70
CA GLU A 78 1.94 4.84 14.64
C GLU A 78 2.31 3.35 14.56
N VAL A 79 1.32 2.46 14.56
CA VAL A 79 1.55 1.01 14.42
C VAL A 79 2.26 0.69 13.11
N ILE A 80 1.81 1.27 11.98
CA ILE A 80 2.45 1.07 10.67
C ILE A 80 3.90 1.56 10.71
N SER A 81 4.15 2.70 11.32
CA SER A 81 5.49 3.29 11.48
C SER A 81 6.41 2.41 12.33
N ASP A 82 5.92 1.93 13.48
CA ASP A 82 6.70 1.18 14.47
C ASP A 82 7.07 -0.23 13.97
N VAL A 83 6.12 -0.93 13.34
CA VAL A 83 6.38 -2.22 12.70
C VAL A 83 7.39 -2.08 11.57
N GLY A 84 7.37 -0.95 10.90
CA GLY A 84 8.35 -0.61 9.89
C GLY A 84 9.79 -0.57 10.43
N GLY A 85 10.01 -0.09 11.64
CA GLY A 85 11.33 0.10 12.23
C GLY A 85 12.21 0.94 11.32
N VAL A 86 13.44 0.46 11.02
CA VAL A 86 14.29 1.10 10.01
C VAL A 86 13.72 0.85 8.61
N GLY A 87 13.00 1.81 8.06
CA GLY A 87 12.27 1.75 6.78
C GLY A 87 10.83 1.26 6.95
N TRP A 88 9.92 1.98 6.35
CA TRP A 88 8.47 1.74 6.37
C TRP A 88 8.10 0.49 5.57
N PRO A 89 6.98 -0.20 5.89
CA PRO A 89 6.48 -1.27 5.05
C PRO A 89 6.20 -0.75 3.63
N LEU A 90 6.62 -1.50 2.61
CA LEU A 90 6.30 -1.15 1.22
C LEU A 90 4.81 -1.30 0.93
N LEU A 91 4.22 -2.37 1.47
CA LEU A 91 2.83 -2.75 1.30
C LEU A 91 2.20 -3.00 2.66
N VAL A 92 0.99 -2.45 2.87
CA VAL A 92 0.19 -2.71 4.08
C VAL A 92 -1.23 -3.08 3.65
N GLY A 93 -1.62 -4.33 3.85
CA GLY A 93 -3.00 -4.75 3.73
C GLY A 93 -3.77 -4.35 4.98
N LEU A 94 -4.78 -3.49 4.82
CA LEU A 94 -5.69 -3.08 5.89
C LEU A 94 -7.01 -3.82 5.76
N VAL A 95 -7.56 -4.21 6.88
CA VAL A 95 -8.84 -4.92 6.97
C VAL A 95 -9.74 -4.19 7.95
N GLU A 96 -11.03 -4.09 7.62
CA GLU A 96 -12.06 -3.35 8.37
C GLU A 96 -11.86 -1.82 8.32
N VAL A 97 -11.61 -1.30 7.13
CA VAL A 97 -11.69 0.13 6.81
C VAL A 97 -13.06 0.42 6.19
N GLU A 98 -13.62 1.59 6.42
CA GLU A 98 -14.96 1.93 5.94
C GLU A 98 -14.97 2.28 4.46
N ASN A 99 -14.32 3.36 4.08
CA ASN A 99 -14.44 3.97 2.74
C ASN A 99 -13.20 4.81 2.36
N GLU A 100 -13.27 5.46 1.20
CA GLU A 100 -12.19 6.32 0.70
C GLU A 100 -11.97 7.55 1.58
N VAL A 101 -13.02 8.09 2.20
CA VAL A 101 -12.89 9.28 3.09
C VAL A 101 -11.97 8.94 4.26
N VAL A 102 -12.14 7.77 4.84
CA VAL A 102 -11.29 7.28 5.93
C VAL A 102 -9.85 7.08 5.48
N MET A 103 -9.65 6.55 4.25
CA MET A 103 -8.31 6.35 3.70
C MET A 103 -7.62 7.67 3.37
N ASP A 104 -8.35 8.62 2.81
CA ASP A 104 -7.86 9.97 2.54
C ASP A 104 -7.49 10.69 3.84
N ASP A 105 -8.34 10.62 4.86
CA ASP A 105 -8.05 11.18 6.18
C ASP A 105 -6.83 10.51 6.82
N LEU A 106 -6.68 9.19 6.69
CA LEU A 106 -5.50 8.46 7.18
C LEU A 106 -4.21 8.98 6.54
N LEU A 107 -4.22 9.24 5.23
CA LEU A 107 -3.05 9.76 4.53
C LEU A 107 -2.80 11.25 4.80
N HIS A 108 -3.86 12.09 4.80
CA HIS A 108 -3.70 13.53 4.92
C HIS A 108 -3.50 14.02 6.37
N SER A 109 -4.07 13.30 7.36
CA SER A 109 -4.00 13.68 8.77
C SER A 109 -2.84 13.04 9.53
N THR A 110 -2.03 12.19 8.88
CA THR A 110 -0.93 11.47 9.50
C THR A 110 0.36 11.54 8.67
N PRO A 111 1.51 11.13 9.21
CA PRO A 111 2.77 11.09 8.46
C PRO A 111 2.81 10.15 7.24
N LEU A 112 1.80 9.28 7.06
CA LEU A 112 1.77 8.29 5.97
C LEU A 112 1.79 8.96 4.59
N GLY A 113 0.99 10.01 4.36
CA GLY A 113 0.98 10.72 3.08
C GLY A 113 2.33 11.35 2.74
N ALA A 114 3.02 11.92 3.73
CA ALA A 114 4.36 12.48 3.55
C ALA A 114 5.43 11.42 3.19
N ARG A 115 5.13 10.15 3.39
CA ARG A 115 5.98 9.01 2.99
C ARG A 115 5.70 8.51 1.58
N GLY A 116 4.74 9.13 0.87
CA GLY A 116 4.37 8.75 -0.49
C GLY A 116 3.50 7.52 -0.56
N TYR A 117 2.75 7.20 0.52
CA TYR A 117 1.72 6.17 0.43
C TYR A 117 0.56 6.65 -0.43
N GLU A 118 0.07 5.71 -1.23
CA GLU A 118 -1.20 5.73 -1.93
C GLU A 118 -1.97 4.46 -1.55
N TYR A 119 -3.22 4.34 -1.97
CA TYR A 119 -4.03 3.18 -1.64
C TYR A 119 -4.89 2.67 -2.80
N ALA A 120 -5.31 1.42 -2.69
CA ALA A 120 -6.44 0.82 -3.38
C ALA A 120 -7.40 0.28 -2.31
N ILE A 121 -8.70 0.40 -2.52
CA ILE A 121 -9.75 -0.06 -1.59
C ILE A 121 -10.84 -0.78 -2.38
N THR A 122 -11.57 -1.71 -1.72
CA THR A 122 -12.75 -2.37 -2.28
C THR A 122 -14.03 -1.56 -1.99
N HIS A 123 -15.12 -1.95 -2.69
CA HIS A 123 -16.49 -1.46 -2.44
C HIS A 123 -17.37 -2.68 -2.17
N SER A 124 -17.32 -3.15 -0.94
CA SER A 124 -17.93 -4.40 -0.56
C SER A 124 -19.42 -4.26 -0.28
N PRO A 125 -20.20 -5.31 -0.56
CA PRO A 125 -21.63 -5.34 -0.20
C PRO A 125 -21.86 -5.63 1.30
N ASP A 126 -20.83 -5.66 2.14
CA ASP A 126 -20.96 -5.89 3.58
C ASP A 126 -21.90 -4.86 4.21
N GLU A 127 -22.87 -5.35 4.97
CA GLU A 127 -23.95 -4.52 5.54
C GLU A 127 -23.42 -3.52 6.59
N ARG A 128 -22.27 -3.81 7.21
CA ARG A 128 -21.64 -2.89 8.18
C ARG A 128 -20.93 -1.72 7.51
N GLY A 129 -20.67 -1.79 6.21
CA GLY A 129 -19.90 -0.78 5.49
C GLY A 129 -18.40 -0.90 5.69
N ILE A 130 -17.86 -2.12 5.83
CA ILE A 130 -16.42 -2.34 5.96
C ILE A 130 -15.81 -2.98 4.73
N ASP A 131 -14.61 -2.56 4.43
CA ASP A 131 -13.83 -2.93 3.26
C ASP A 131 -12.43 -3.41 3.61
N VAL A 132 -11.65 -3.75 2.58
CA VAL A 132 -10.22 -4.00 2.67
C VAL A 132 -9.48 -3.02 1.77
N ALA A 133 -8.29 -2.61 2.19
CA ALA A 133 -7.46 -1.71 1.42
C ALA A 133 -6.00 -2.18 1.38
N LEU A 134 -5.28 -1.76 0.35
CA LEU A 134 -3.85 -1.91 0.22
C LEU A 134 -3.21 -0.53 0.21
N LEU A 135 -2.41 -0.20 1.22
CA LEU A 135 -1.47 0.92 1.15
C LEU A 135 -0.19 0.47 0.46
N TYR A 136 0.36 1.33 -0.38
CA TYR A 136 1.64 1.09 -1.07
C TYR A 136 2.43 2.39 -1.24
N ILE A 137 3.76 2.30 -1.19
CA ILE A 137 4.64 3.45 -1.47
C ILE A 137 4.78 3.56 -3.00
N LYS A 138 4.22 4.62 -3.59
CA LYS A 138 4.11 4.81 -5.05
C LYS A 138 5.42 4.80 -5.81
N ASP A 139 6.49 5.27 -5.20
CA ASP A 139 7.82 5.29 -5.84
C ASP A 139 8.48 3.90 -5.86
N LEU A 140 7.92 2.93 -5.13
CA LEU A 140 8.49 1.59 -4.96
C LEU A 140 7.60 0.48 -5.51
N PHE A 141 6.29 0.72 -5.66
CA PHE A 141 5.33 -0.20 -6.26
C PHE A 141 4.35 0.57 -7.13
N CYS A 142 4.20 0.14 -8.38
CA CYS A 142 3.28 0.71 -9.35
C CYS A 142 2.18 -0.30 -9.67
N PRO A 143 0.92 -0.05 -9.30
CA PRO A 143 -0.20 -0.87 -9.70
C PRO A 143 -0.45 -0.76 -11.22
N ASP A 144 -0.57 -1.90 -11.89
CA ASP A 144 -0.97 -1.99 -13.30
C ASP A 144 -2.48 -2.27 -13.42
N LYS A 145 -3.03 -3.05 -12.46
CA LYS A 145 -4.42 -3.46 -12.44
C LYS A 145 -4.91 -3.65 -11.02
N ILE A 146 -6.11 -3.12 -10.74
CA ILE A 146 -6.82 -3.29 -9.47
C ILE A 146 -8.15 -3.97 -9.79
N GLU A 147 -8.48 -5.03 -9.08
CA GLU A 147 -9.69 -5.84 -9.26
C GLU A 147 -10.30 -6.18 -7.91
N GLU A 148 -11.62 -6.32 -7.91
CA GLU A 148 -12.39 -6.79 -6.76
C GLU A 148 -13.09 -8.10 -7.09
N PHE A 149 -13.07 -9.03 -6.15
CA PHE A 149 -13.78 -10.29 -6.29
C PHE A 149 -14.77 -10.46 -5.14
N GLN A 150 -16.06 -10.51 -5.49
CA GLN A 150 -17.11 -10.77 -4.53
C GLN A 150 -17.02 -12.21 -3.99
N VAL A 151 -17.02 -12.34 -2.67
CA VAL A 151 -17.10 -13.64 -2.01
C VAL A 151 -18.54 -14.15 -2.06
N LYS A 152 -18.75 -15.36 -2.56
CA LYS A 152 -20.06 -16.02 -2.63
C LYS A 152 -20.06 -17.27 -1.76
N PHE A 153 -21.10 -17.39 -0.94
CA PHE A 153 -21.28 -18.54 -0.06
C PHE A 153 -22.37 -19.48 -0.66
N PRO A 154 -22.01 -20.64 -1.24
CA PRO A 154 -22.96 -21.52 -1.92
C PRO A 154 -24.12 -21.99 -1.03
N HIS A 155 -23.86 -22.15 0.28
CA HIS A 155 -24.85 -22.59 1.26
C HIS A 155 -25.57 -21.45 1.99
N SER A 156 -25.20 -20.20 1.71
CA SER A 156 -25.77 -19.00 2.33
C SER A 156 -25.78 -17.85 1.31
N PRO A 157 -26.58 -17.95 0.24
CA PRO A 157 -26.50 -17.03 -0.91
C PRO A 157 -26.85 -15.58 -0.57
N HIS A 158 -27.50 -15.33 0.56
CA HIS A 158 -27.84 -13.99 1.05
C HIS A 158 -26.77 -13.40 2.01
N THR A 159 -25.76 -14.18 2.35
CA THR A 159 -24.66 -13.66 3.20
C THR A 159 -23.78 -12.76 2.36
N LEU A 160 -23.73 -11.51 2.74
CA LEU A 160 -22.82 -10.50 2.18
C LEU A 160 -21.56 -10.41 3.04
N SER A 161 -20.44 -10.16 2.41
CA SER A 161 -19.15 -10.04 3.09
C SER A 161 -18.25 -9.09 2.30
N ARG A 162 -17.10 -8.79 2.87
CA ARG A 162 -16.07 -8.01 2.18
C ARG A 162 -15.62 -8.69 0.90
N ASN A 163 -15.34 -7.89 -0.11
CA ASN A 163 -14.70 -8.34 -1.33
C ASN A 163 -13.23 -8.68 -1.09
N ILE A 164 -12.65 -9.47 -1.97
CA ILE A 164 -11.20 -9.67 -2.04
C ILE A 164 -10.63 -8.59 -2.94
N LEU A 165 -9.67 -7.81 -2.46
CA LEU A 165 -8.91 -6.87 -3.27
C LEU A 165 -7.74 -7.61 -3.90
N HIS A 166 -7.59 -7.53 -5.22
CA HIS A 166 -6.44 -8.02 -5.96
C HIS A 166 -5.76 -6.86 -6.68
N VAL A 167 -4.50 -6.65 -6.40
CA VAL A 167 -3.67 -5.66 -7.06
C VAL A 167 -2.52 -6.37 -7.76
N HIS A 168 -2.49 -6.28 -9.08
CA HIS A 168 -1.33 -6.65 -9.89
C HIS A 168 -0.52 -5.41 -10.22
N GLY A 169 0.78 -5.48 -10.06
CA GLY A 169 1.68 -4.37 -10.34
C GLY A 169 3.13 -4.83 -10.40
N HIS A 170 4.05 -3.89 -10.38
CA HIS A 170 5.47 -4.19 -10.40
C HIS A 170 6.22 -3.33 -9.37
N LEU A 171 7.27 -3.91 -8.81
CA LEU A 171 8.21 -3.19 -7.98
C LEU A 171 9.06 -2.22 -8.84
N PHE A 172 9.68 -1.21 -8.21
CA PHE A 172 10.57 -0.24 -8.86
C PHE A 172 11.70 -0.88 -9.69
N ASN A 173 12.08 -2.12 -9.40
CA ASN A 173 13.08 -2.90 -10.13
C ASN A 173 12.47 -3.75 -11.27
N GLY A 174 11.17 -3.58 -11.58
CA GLY A 174 10.45 -4.28 -12.65
C GLY A 174 9.96 -5.69 -12.29
N VAL A 175 10.13 -6.14 -11.05
CA VAL A 175 9.64 -7.46 -10.61
C VAL A 175 8.12 -7.40 -10.48
N PRO A 176 7.36 -8.26 -11.22
CA PRO A 176 5.90 -8.31 -11.09
C PRO A 176 5.48 -8.88 -9.74
N LEU A 177 4.39 -8.35 -9.20
CA LEU A 177 3.85 -8.76 -7.92
C LEU A 177 2.32 -8.78 -7.97
N HIS A 178 1.72 -9.83 -7.41
CA HIS A 178 0.29 -9.93 -7.14
C HIS A 178 0.07 -9.86 -5.64
N VAL A 179 -0.82 -8.96 -5.23
CA VAL A 179 -1.19 -8.77 -3.83
C VAL A 179 -2.68 -9.02 -3.69
N MET A 180 -3.06 -9.85 -2.71
CA MET A 180 -4.45 -10.05 -2.33
C MET A 180 -4.64 -9.63 -0.88
N VAL A 181 -5.69 -8.83 -0.61
CA VAL A 181 -6.14 -8.48 0.73
C VAL A 181 -7.55 -9.06 0.91
N VAL A 182 -7.78 -9.78 2.04
CA VAL A 182 -9.00 -10.54 2.32
C VAL A 182 -9.48 -10.30 3.74
#